data_7b73189d8226021907a8e8e595102708
#
_entry.id   7b73189d8226021907a8e8e595102708
#
_cell.length_a   1.000
_cell.length_b   1.000
_cell.length_c   1.000
_cell.angle_alpha   90.00
_cell.angle_beta   90.00
_cell.angle_gamma   90.00
#
_symmetry.space_group_name_H-M   'P 1'
#
loop_
_entity.id
_entity.type
_entity.pdbx_description
1 polymer ?
#
loop_
_entity_poly.entity_id
_entity_poly.type
_entity_poly.pdbx_seq_one_letter_code
_entity_poly.pdbx_strand_id
1 'polypeptide(L)'
;MLGEEASDIRAATFHSACVRILRRDIERLGYQSSFTIYDSDDSQRVIKACMTDLGISEKQLSPKAVLSEIGSAKDSLLNPDDYEERVGKDYRKTVISRVYREYQKRLFASNAVDFDDIINLTVRILTDYPDALEYYQNRYKYIMVDEYQDTNHAQFRLVSLLSAKHNNLCVVGDDDQSIYKFRGATIENILNFEKQYLSLIHISE
;
A
#
# COMPACT_ATOMS: atom_id res chain seq x y z
N MET A 1 13.91 19.61 -23.94
CA MET A 1 13.70 18.24 -24.47
C MET A 1 14.76 17.36 -23.84
N LEU A 2 14.33 16.33 -23.13
CA LEU A 2 15.23 15.31 -22.59
C LEU A 2 15.72 14.46 -23.76
N GLY A 3 17.04 14.25 -23.89
CA GLY A 3 17.65 13.47 -24.99
C GLY A 3 17.39 11.95 -24.84
N GLU A 4 18.22 11.12 -25.49
CA GLU A 4 18.12 9.64 -25.47
C GLU A 4 18.15 9.05 -24.07
N GLU A 5 18.74 9.73 -23.09
CA GLU A 5 18.77 9.36 -21.66
C GLU A 5 17.38 9.33 -21.01
N ALA A 6 16.37 10.00 -21.59
CA ALA A 6 14.99 9.99 -21.09
C ALA A 6 14.31 8.61 -21.21
N SER A 7 14.83 7.72 -22.05
CA SER A 7 14.33 6.34 -22.18
C SER A 7 14.51 5.50 -20.91
N ASP A 8 15.45 5.89 -20.03
CA ASP A 8 15.75 5.20 -18.79
C ASP A 8 14.92 5.72 -17.60
N ILE A 9 14.24 6.85 -17.78
CA ILE A 9 13.33 7.40 -16.76
C ILE A 9 12.02 6.63 -16.77
N ARG A 10 11.63 6.10 -15.62
CA ARG A 10 10.38 5.36 -15.45
C ARG A 10 9.38 6.18 -14.65
N ALA A 11 8.54 6.93 -15.36
CA ALA A 11 7.37 7.57 -14.76
C ALA A 11 6.23 6.55 -14.62
N ALA A 12 5.69 6.40 -13.42
CA ALA A 12 4.61 5.48 -13.12
C ALA A 12 3.92 5.85 -11.81
N THR A 13 2.64 5.51 -11.67
CA THR A 13 1.98 5.56 -10.37
C THR A 13 2.57 4.50 -9.43
N PHE A 14 2.40 4.66 -8.11
CA PHE A 14 2.80 3.66 -7.12
C PHE A 14 2.28 2.27 -7.48
N HIS A 15 0.98 2.16 -7.78
CA HIS A 15 0.36 0.89 -8.13
C HIS A 15 0.97 0.26 -9.39
N SER A 16 1.19 1.05 -10.43
CA SER A 16 1.78 0.53 -11.68
C SER A 16 3.21 0.04 -11.49
N ALA A 17 3.99 0.69 -10.61
CA ALA A 17 5.33 0.25 -10.26
C ALA A 17 5.29 -1.05 -9.45
N CYS A 18 4.39 -1.11 -8.44
CA CYS A 18 4.21 -2.29 -7.59
C CYS A 18 3.70 -3.50 -8.38
N VAL A 19 2.74 -3.34 -9.29
CA VAL A 19 2.27 -4.45 -10.15
C VAL A 19 3.43 -5.08 -10.93
N ARG A 20 4.36 -4.28 -11.44
CA ARG A 20 5.55 -4.83 -12.14
C ARG A 20 6.46 -5.63 -11.21
N ILE A 21 6.62 -5.18 -9.97
CA ILE A 21 7.37 -5.91 -8.95
C ILE A 21 6.64 -7.22 -8.62
N LEU A 22 5.34 -7.17 -8.36
CA LEU A 22 4.54 -8.34 -8.04
C LEU A 22 4.52 -9.37 -9.18
N ARG A 23 4.39 -8.96 -10.44
CA ARG A 23 4.44 -9.89 -11.57
C ARG A 23 5.73 -10.71 -11.63
N ARG A 24 6.82 -10.20 -11.08
CA ARG A 24 8.09 -10.90 -11.02
C ARG A 24 8.28 -11.72 -9.74
N ASP A 25 7.89 -11.18 -8.59
CA ASP A 25 8.34 -11.70 -7.29
C ASP A 25 7.21 -12.22 -6.39
N ILE A 26 5.94 -12.14 -6.80
CA ILE A 26 4.79 -12.49 -5.93
C ILE A 26 4.74 -14.00 -5.60
N GLU A 27 5.36 -14.85 -6.43
CA GLU A 27 5.44 -16.30 -6.19
C GLU A 27 6.16 -16.62 -4.88
N ARG A 28 7.02 -15.73 -4.38
CA ARG A 28 7.65 -15.83 -3.07
C ARG A 28 6.63 -15.82 -1.92
N LEU A 29 5.46 -15.24 -2.14
CA LEU A 29 4.37 -15.19 -1.17
C LEU A 29 3.31 -16.27 -1.39
N GLY A 30 3.53 -17.20 -2.34
CA GLY A 30 2.64 -18.31 -2.64
C GLY A 30 1.53 -18.01 -3.64
N TYR A 31 1.49 -16.81 -4.22
CA TYR A 31 0.60 -16.49 -5.34
C TYR A 31 1.22 -16.96 -6.66
N GLN A 32 0.41 -17.00 -7.70
CA GLN A 32 0.90 -17.14 -9.07
C GLN A 32 1.11 -15.77 -9.71
N SER A 33 2.11 -15.62 -10.57
CA SER A 33 2.41 -14.37 -11.28
C SER A 33 1.27 -13.88 -12.19
N SER A 34 0.35 -14.78 -12.56
CA SER A 34 -0.87 -14.50 -13.33
C SER A 34 -2.04 -13.96 -12.50
N PHE A 35 -1.80 -13.51 -11.26
CA PHE A 35 -2.86 -13.06 -10.36
C PHE A 35 -3.81 -12.04 -11.00
N THR A 36 -5.07 -12.04 -10.54
CA THR A 36 -6.10 -11.08 -10.96
C THR A 36 -6.13 -9.91 -9.98
N ILE A 37 -6.36 -8.71 -10.50
CA ILE A 37 -6.58 -7.52 -9.68
C ILE A 37 -8.07 -7.28 -9.60
N TYR A 38 -8.63 -7.33 -8.39
CA TYR A 38 -10.05 -7.07 -8.14
C TYR A 38 -10.28 -5.57 -8.00
N ASP A 39 -11.32 -5.09 -8.66
CA ASP A 39 -11.80 -3.73 -8.49
C ASP A 39 -12.67 -3.57 -7.22
N SER A 40 -13.20 -2.37 -7.01
CA SER A 40 -14.04 -2.08 -5.84
C SER A 40 -15.32 -2.93 -5.80
N ASP A 41 -15.91 -3.24 -6.94
CA ASP A 41 -17.16 -4.01 -7.03
C ASP A 41 -16.89 -5.50 -6.80
N ASP A 42 -15.80 -6.02 -7.33
CA ASP A 42 -15.34 -7.38 -7.06
C ASP A 42 -15.04 -7.56 -5.57
N SER A 43 -14.29 -6.62 -4.99
CA SER A 43 -13.93 -6.61 -3.58
C SER A 43 -15.16 -6.56 -2.68
N GLN A 44 -16.15 -5.70 -2.98
CA GLN A 44 -17.40 -5.64 -2.22
C GLN A 44 -18.22 -6.95 -2.32
N ARG A 45 -18.25 -7.61 -3.49
CA ARG A 45 -18.93 -8.91 -3.64
C ARG A 45 -18.29 -9.98 -2.75
N VAL A 46 -16.96 -10.04 -2.69
CA VAL A 46 -16.27 -10.98 -1.81
C VAL A 46 -16.52 -10.65 -0.34
N ILE A 47 -16.45 -9.38 0.08
CA ILE A 47 -16.77 -8.95 1.44
C ILE A 47 -18.20 -9.35 1.82
N LYS A 48 -19.17 -9.10 0.95
CA LYS A 48 -20.56 -9.49 1.18
C LYS A 48 -20.72 -11.02 1.38
N ALA A 49 -20.04 -11.81 0.56
CA ALA A 49 -20.03 -13.26 0.72
C ALA A 49 -19.39 -13.68 2.06
N CYS A 50 -18.25 -13.08 2.43
CA CYS A 50 -17.61 -13.32 3.73
C CYS A 50 -18.56 -13.00 4.90
N MET A 51 -19.25 -11.86 4.85
CA MET A 51 -20.21 -11.46 5.88
C MET A 51 -21.36 -12.44 5.98
N THR A 52 -21.91 -12.90 4.85
CA THR A 52 -23.00 -13.89 4.81
C THR A 52 -22.59 -15.18 5.48
N ASP A 53 -21.42 -15.73 5.16
CA ASP A 53 -20.92 -16.99 5.70
C ASP A 53 -20.55 -16.89 7.19
N LEU A 54 -20.18 -15.70 7.65
CA LEU A 54 -19.93 -15.41 9.06
C LEU A 54 -21.20 -15.03 9.85
N GLY A 55 -22.38 -15.01 9.21
CA GLY A 55 -23.64 -14.65 9.84
C GLY A 55 -23.77 -13.17 10.23
N ILE A 56 -23.05 -12.28 9.53
CA ILE A 56 -23.03 -10.85 9.81
C ILE A 56 -24.06 -10.15 8.91
N SER A 57 -25.02 -9.46 9.54
CA SER A 57 -26.10 -8.77 8.81
C SER A 57 -25.61 -7.46 8.19
N GLU A 58 -25.95 -7.22 6.91
CA GLU A 58 -25.69 -5.94 6.22
C GLU A 58 -26.42 -4.76 6.87
N LYS A 59 -27.49 -5.00 7.66
CA LYS A 59 -28.17 -3.94 8.42
C LYS A 59 -27.34 -3.43 9.58
N GLN A 60 -26.48 -4.26 10.15
CA GLN A 60 -25.58 -3.90 11.26
C GLN A 60 -24.27 -3.30 10.76
N LEU A 61 -23.79 -3.80 9.63
CA LEU A 61 -22.49 -3.41 9.09
C LEU A 61 -22.54 -3.48 7.56
N SER A 62 -22.40 -2.37 6.87
CA SER A 62 -22.45 -2.37 5.41
C SER A 62 -21.15 -2.91 4.80
N PRO A 63 -21.22 -3.69 3.70
CA PRO A 63 -20.02 -4.20 3.02
C PRO A 63 -19.05 -3.08 2.63
N LYS A 64 -19.56 -1.93 2.20
CA LYS A 64 -18.74 -0.76 1.84
C LYS A 64 -17.96 -0.21 3.04
N ALA A 65 -18.59 -0.14 4.23
CA ALA A 65 -17.92 0.32 5.45
C ALA A 65 -16.84 -0.66 5.90
N VAL A 66 -17.09 -1.98 5.77
CA VAL A 66 -16.09 -3.02 6.04
C VAL A 66 -14.90 -2.89 5.10
N LEU A 67 -15.14 -2.77 3.80
CA LEU A 67 -14.08 -2.61 2.81
C LEU A 67 -13.25 -1.37 3.06
N SER A 68 -13.88 -0.24 3.40
CA SER A 68 -13.20 1.01 3.74
C SER A 68 -12.30 0.88 4.98
N GLU A 69 -12.78 0.20 6.02
CA GLU A 69 -11.98 -0.03 7.24
C GLU A 69 -10.80 -0.98 6.97
N ILE A 70 -11.01 -2.02 6.15
CA ILE A 70 -9.93 -2.93 5.70
C ILE A 70 -8.90 -2.15 4.87
N GLY A 71 -9.33 -1.28 3.95
CA GLY A 71 -8.44 -0.42 3.18
C GLY A 71 -7.60 0.48 4.09
N SER A 72 -8.21 1.11 5.09
CA SER A 72 -7.48 1.93 6.07
C SER A 72 -6.46 1.11 6.89
N ALA A 73 -6.78 -0.14 7.22
CA ALA A 73 -5.84 -1.05 7.86
C ALA A 73 -4.66 -1.38 6.94
N LYS A 74 -4.94 -1.67 5.67
CA LYS A 74 -3.92 -1.93 4.64
C LYS A 74 -3.04 -0.70 4.37
N ASP A 75 -3.62 0.50 4.31
CA ASP A 75 -2.87 1.76 4.19
C ASP A 75 -1.87 1.97 5.34
N SER A 76 -2.16 1.37 6.51
CA SER A 76 -1.31 1.36 7.69
C SER A 76 -0.41 0.11 7.79
N LEU A 77 -0.36 -0.74 6.76
CA LEU A 77 0.37 -2.02 6.72
C LEU A 77 -0.05 -3.03 7.80
N LEU A 78 -1.28 -2.93 8.30
CA LEU A 78 -1.79 -3.88 9.28
C LEU A 78 -2.36 -5.11 8.54
N ASN A 79 -1.80 -6.28 8.80
CA ASN A 79 -2.42 -7.53 8.39
C ASN A 79 -3.63 -7.87 9.30
N PRO A 80 -4.43 -8.91 9.01
CA PRO A 80 -5.60 -9.24 9.83
C PRO A 80 -5.31 -9.49 11.31
N ASP A 81 -4.13 -10.04 11.66
CA ASP A 81 -3.74 -10.34 13.02
C ASP A 81 -3.30 -9.06 13.75
N ASP A 82 -2.47 -8.22 13.10
CA ASP A 82 -2.07 -6.92 13.63
C ASP A 82 -3.28 -5.99 13.83
N TYR A 83 -4.25 -6.04 12.90
CA TYR A 83 -5.49 -5.28 13.02
C TYR A 83 -6.31 -5.76 14.23
N GLU A 84 -6.44 -7.08 14.44
CA GLU A 84 -7.16 -7.64 15.58
C GLU A 84 -6.52 -7.23 16.92
N GLU A 85 -5.20 -7.28 17.03
CA GLU A 85 -4.48 -6.84 18.23
C GLU A 85 -4.71 -5.34 18.49
N ARG A 86 -4.65 -4.52 17.44
CA ARG A 86 -4.80 -3.06 17.55
C ARG A 86 -6.19 -2.61 17.97
N VAL A 87 -7.25 -3.29 17.51
CA VAL A 87 -8.64 -2.89 17.82
C VAL A 87 -9.09 -3.31 19.21
N GLY A 88 -8.41 -4.23 19.85
CA GLY A 88 -8.62 -4.61 21.25
C GLY A 88 -10.05 -5.05 21.53
N LYS A 89 -10.76 -4.33 22.43
CA LYS A 89 -12.12 -4.68 22.88
C LYS A 89 -13.25 -4.03 22.09
N ASP A 90 -12.98 -3.34 20.99
CA ASP A 90 -14.03 -2.77 20.15
C ASP A 90 -14.76 -3.90 19.40
N TYR A 91 -15.98 -4.17 19.84
CA TYR A 91 -16.81 -5.26 19.29
C TYR A 91 -17.01 -5.14 17.78
N ARG A 92 -17.30 -3.94 17.26
CA ARG A 92 -17.52 -3.71 15.83
C ARG A 92 -16.26 -3.99 15.04
N LYS A 93 -15.12 -3.52 15.49
CA LYS A 93 -13.83 -3.73 14.84
C LYS A 93 -13.37 -5.19 14.95
N THR A 94 -13.67 -5.87 16.06
CA THR A 94 -13.43 -7.31 16.18
C THR A 94 -14.24 -8.13 15.17
N VAL A 95 -15.48 -7.72 14.88
CA VAL A 95 -16.26 -8.34 13.79
C VAL A 95 -15.60 -8.07 12.44
N ILE A 96 -15.11 -6.86 12.18
CA ILE A 96 -14.40 -6.52 10.95
C ILE A 96 -13.10 -7.32 10.81
N SER A 97 -12.34 -7.55 11.90
CA SER A 97 -11.10 -8.36 11.83
C SER A 97 -11.35 -9.77 11.34
N ARG A 98 -12.48 -10.39 11.77
CA ARG A 98 -12.90 -11.71 11.29
C ARG A 98 -13.24 -11.71 9.81
N VAL A 99 -13.93 -10.65 9.33
CA VAL A 99 -14.23 -10.49 7.89
C VAL A 99 -12.94 -10.27 7.12
N TYR A 100 -12.03 -9.44 7.63
CA TYR A 100 -10.74 -9.15 6.99
C TYR A 100 -9.91 -10.44 6.79
N ARG A 101 -9.82 -11.28 7.82
CA ARG A 101 -9.11 -12.57 7.74
C ARG A 101 -9.74 -13.50 6.67
N GLU A 102 -11.05 -13.62 6.65
CA GLU A 102 -11.74 -14.46 5.66
C GLU A 102 -11.62 -13.86 4.25
N TYR A 103 -11.67 -12.54 4.12
CA TYR A 103 -11.49 -11.82 2.85
C TYR A 103 -10.11 -12.09 2.24
N GLN A 104 -9.03 -11.90 3.01
CA GLN A 104 -7.67 -12.17 2.53
C GLN A 104 -7.46 -13.64 2.16
N LYS A 105 -8.04 -14.57 2.92
CA LYS A 105 -8.01 -15.99 2.59
C LYS A 105 -8.68 -16.30 1.25
N ARG A 106 -9.80 -15.65 0.95
CA ARG A 106 -10.51 -15.85 -0.34
C ARG A 106 -9.78 -15.22 -1.50
N LEU A 107 -9.23 -14.04 -1.32
CA LEU A 107 -8.38 -13.42 -2.34
C LEU A 107 -7.21 -14.35 -2.68
N PHE A 108 -6.50 -14.85 -1.67
CA PHE A 108 -5.38 -15.76 -1.86
C PHE A 108 -5.80 -17.05 -2.58
N ALA A 109 -6.89 -17.69 -2.15
CA ALA A 109 -7.42 -18.93 -2.76
C ALA A 109 -7.82 -18.72 -4.23
N SER A 110 -8.26 -17.53 -4.59
CA SER A 110 -8.62 -17.15 -5.96
C SER A 110 -7.45 -16.63 -6.79
N ASN A 111 -6.23 -16.66 -6.26
CA ASN A 111 -5.07 -16.01 -6.85
C ASN A 111 -5.38 -14.57 -7.27
N ALA A 112 -6.00 -13.82 -6.38
CA ALA A 112 -6.42 -12.44 -6.60
C ALA A 112 -5.82 -11.51 -5.54
N VAL A 113 -5.66 -10.27 -5.90
CA VAL A 113 -5.26 -9.16 -5.02
C VAL A 113 -6.23 -8.00 -5.22
N ASP A 114 -6.54 -7.24 -4.19
CA ASP A 114 -7.24 -5.97 -4.37
C ASP A 114 -6.24 -4.81 -4.59
N PHE A 115 -6.78 -3.61 -4.73
CA PHE A 115 -5.97 -2.45 -5.05
C PHE A 115 -4.97 -2.10 -3.93
N ASP A 116 -5.37 -2.27 -2.66
CA ASP A 116 -4.51 -1.97 -1.52
C ASP A 116 -3.45 -3.07 -1.32
N ASP A 117 -3.76 -4.33 -1.65
CA ASP A 117 -2.82 -5.44 -1.62
C ASP A 117 -1.61 -5.22 -2.53
N ILE A 118 -1.78 -4.49 -3.64
CA ILE A 118 -0.70 -4.23 -4.60
C ILE A 118 0.50 -3.58 -3.91
N ILE A 119 0.27 -2.58 -3.07
CA ILE A 119 1.34 -1.91 -2.33
C ILE A 119 1.78 -2.75 -1.14
N ASN A 120 0.84 -3.31 -0.38
CA ASN A 120 1.13 -4.10 0.82
C ASN A 120 2.00 -5.31 0.53
N LEU A 121 1.63 -6.13 -0.46
CA LEU A 121 2.40 -7.31 -0.83
C LEU A 121 3.77 -6.94 -1.41
N THR A 122 3.88 -5.80 -2.10
CA THR A 122 5.18 -5.29 -2.56
C THR A 122 6.06 -4.93 -1.37
N VAL A 123 5.54 -4.18 -0.40
CA VAL A 123 6.28 -3.83 0.83
C VAL A 123 6.71 -5.11 1.57
N ARG A 124 5.82 -6.10 1.66
CA ARG A 124 6.12 -7.38 2.29
C ARG A 124 7.26 -8.12 1.58
N ILE A 125 7.23 -8.21 0.24
CA ILE A 125 8.32 -8.83 -0.53
C ILE A 125 9.64 -8.11 -0.26
N LEU A 126 9.66 -6.78 -0.31
CA LEU A 126 10.88 -6.01 -0.08
C LEU A 126 11.38 -6.09 1.37
N THR A 127 10.51 -6.39 2.32
CA THR A 127 10.87 -6.56 3.74
C THR A 127 11.38 -7.98 4.03
N ASP A 128 10.70 -9.00 3.51
CA ASP A 128 10.94 -10.40 3.87
C ASP A 128 12.05 -11.04 3.00
N TYR A 129 12.34 -10.46 1.82
CA TYR A 129 13.30 -11.01 0.85
C TYR A 129 14.41 -9.99 0.51
N PRO A 130 15.54 -10.00 1.25
CA PRO A 130 16.64 -9.04 1.06
C PRO A 130 17.24 -9.03 -0.35
N ASP A 131 17.27 -10.17 -1.02
CA ASP A 131 17.74 -10.30 -2.40
C ASP A 131 16.84 -9.58 -3.40
N ALA A 132 15.54 -9.63 -3.19
CA ALA A 132 14.59 -8.85 -3.98
C ALA A 132 14.76 -7.35 -3.72
N LEU A 133 14.87 -6.95 -2.45
CA LEU A 133 15.12 -5.57 -2.08
C LEU A 133 16.39 -5.03 -2.74
N GLU A 134 17.50 -5.75 -2.63
CA GLU A 134 18.78 -5.34 -3.22
C GLU A 134 18.70 -5.20 -4.74
N TYR A 135 18.01 -6.11 -5.42
CA TYR A 135 17.78 -6.01 -6.86
C TYR A 135 17.08 -4.70 -7.24
N TYR A 136 15.99 -4.33 -6.54
CA TYR A 136 15.25 -3.12 -6.85
C TYR A 136 16.00 -1.86 -6.43
N GLN A 137 16.72 -1.85 -5.33
CA GLN A 137 17.59 -0.75 -4.92
C GLN A 137 18.71 -0.48 -5.95
N ASN A 138 19.30 -1.53 -6.51
CA ASN A 138 20.30 -1.37 -7.58
C ASN A 138 19.70 -0.86 -8.89
N ARG A 139 18.43 -1.16 -9.14
CA ARG A 139 17.69 -0.73 -10.34
C ARG A 139 17.19 0.71 -10.23
N TYR A 140 16.72 1.12 -9.05
CA TYR A 140 16.16 2.45 -8.77
C TYR A 140 17.16 3.28 -7.97
N LYS A 141 18.22 3.77 -8.66
CA LYS A 141 19.27 4.56 -8.02
C LYS A 141 18.84 5.95 -7.62
N TYR A 142 17.85 6.49 -8.30
CA TYR A 142 17.23 7.80 -8.05
C TYR A 142 15.73 7.60 -8.01
N ILE A 143 15.09 8.15 -7.00
CA ILE A 143 13.63 8.08 -6.83
C ILE A 143 13.11 9.51 -6.68
N MET A 144 12.10 9.84 -7.46
CA MET A 144 11.37 11.10 -7.33
C MET A 144 9.90 10.79 -7.08
N VAL A 145 9.34 11.42 -6.07
CA VAL A 145 7.93 11.26 -5.70
C VAL A 145 7.27 12.62 -5.78
N ASP A 146 6.24 12.71 -6.60
CA ASP A 146 5.37 13.88 -6.72
C ASP A 146 4.14 13.74 -5.85
N GLU A 147 3.47 14.85 -5.52
CA GLU A 147 2.28 14.89 -4.63
C GLU A 147 2.52 14.16 -3.29
N TYR A 148 3.70 14.37 -2.70
CA TYR A 148 4.12 13.60 -1.52
C TYR A 148 3.20 13.80 -0.32
N GLN A 149 2.48 14.93 -0.22
CA GLN A 149 1.49 15.21 0.81
C GLN A 149 0.30 14.22 0.80
N ASP A 150 0.03 13.57 -0.34
CA ASP A 150 -1.06 12.60 -0.49
C ASP A 150 -0.64 11.16 -0.22
N THR A 151 0.63 10.94 0.19
CA THR A 151 1.12 9.59 0.45
C THR A 151 0.61 9.03 1.78
N ASN A 152 0.18 7.76 1.76
CA ASN A 152 -0.15 7.00 2.96
C ASN A 152 1.09 6.28 3.54
N HIS A 153 0.93 5.64 4.70
CA HIS A 153 2.03 4.97 5.38
C HIS A 153 2.64 3.82 4.54
N ALA A 154 1.83 3.04 3.81
CA ALA A 154 2.33 1.95 2.98
C ALA A 154 3.19 2.47 1.83
N GLN A 155 2.79 3.57 1.18
CA GLN A 155 3.55 4.24 0.13
C GLN A 155 4.85 4.85 0.67
N PHE A 156 4.78 5.51 1.83
CA PHE A 156 5.98 6.01 2.52
C PHE A 156 6.97 4.88 2.80
N ARG A 157 6.50 3.75 3.35
CA ARG A 157 7.37 2.61 3.64
C ARG A 157 8.01 2.02 2.40
N LEU A 158 7.24 1.90 1.30
CA LEU A 158 7.75 1.45 0.00
C LEU A 158 8.91 2.31 -0.49
N VAL A 159 8.72 3.64 -0.50
CA VAL A 159 9.74 4.60 -0.92
C VAL A 159 10.98 4.52 -0.03
N SER A 160 10.79 4.45 1.29
CA SER A 160 11.89 4.34 2.26
C SER A 160 12.72 3.07 2.03
N LEU A 161 12.09 1.93 1.78
CA LEU A 161 12.80 0.68 1.48
C LEU A 161 13.62 0.79 0.19
N LEU A 162 13.04 1.31 -0.87
CA LEU A 162 13.69 1.39 -2.16
C LEU A 162 14.83 2.41 -2.19
N SER A 163 14.72 3.53 -1.46
CA SER A 163 15.73 4.58 -1.44
C SER A 163 16.88 4.34 -0.46
N ALA A 164 16.72 3.43 0.50
CA ALA A 164 17.63 3.27 1.64
C ALA A 164 19.10 2.99 1.26
N LYS A 165 19.35 2.35 0.12
CA LYS A 165 20.73 2.00 -0.31
C LYS A 165 21.52 3.20 -0.81
N HIS A 166 20.86 4.08 -1.56
CA HIS A 166 21.54 5.18 -2.28
C HIS A 166 21.23 6.56 -1.68
N ASN A 167 20.16 6.69 -0.89
CA ASN A 167 19.64 7.94 -0.31
C ASN A 167 19.37 9.04 -1.37
N ASN A 168 19.17 8.67 -2.63
CA ASN A 168 18.85 9.56 -3.73
C ASN A 168 17.33 9.67 -3.89
N LEU A 169 16.69 10.30 -2.93
CA LEU A 169 15.26 10.54 -2.89
C LEU A 169 14.97 12.03 -3.00
N CYS A 170 14.13 12.39 -3.97
CA CYS A 170 13.55 13.72 -4.11
C CYS A 170 12.03 13.61 -3.94
N VAL A 171 11.46 14.43 -3.08
CA VAL A 171 10.01 14.50 -2.90
C VAL A 171 9.55 15.91 -3.25
N VAL A 172 8.43 15.99 -3.94
CA VAL A 172 7.76 17.25 -4.30
C VAL A 172 6.35 17.17 -3.71
N GLY A 173 5.94 18.20 -3.02
CA GLY A 173 4.63 18.29 -2.40
C GLY A 173 4.31 19.71 -1.98
N ASP A 174 3.04 19.98 -1.76
CA ASP A 174 2.49 21.27 -1.36
C ASP A 174 1.65 21.07 -0.09
N ASP A 175 2.12 21.62 1.03
CA ASP A 175 1.46 21.50 2.33
C ASP A 175 0.08 22.17 2.35
N ASP A 176 -0.11 23.24 1.59
CA ASP A 176 -1.38 23.97 1.50
C ASP A 176 -2.46 23.15 0.77
N GLN A 177 -2.07 22.20 -0.08
CA GLN A 177 -2.98 21.27 -0.76
C GLN A 177 -3.36 20.04 0.09
N SER A 178 -2.69 19.79 1.21
CA SER A 178 -2.97 18.69 2.16
C SER A 178 -4.28 18.84 2.92
N ILE A 179 -5.20 19.71 2.48
CA ILE A 179 -6.49 20.01 3.14
C ILE A 179 -7.45 18.81 3.10
N TYR A 180 -7.26 17.91 2.16
CA TYR A 180 -8.07 16.71 2.02
C TYR A 180 -7.27 15.47 2.47
N LYS A 181 -7.59 14.95 3.66
CA LYS A 181 -7.13 13.63 4.13
C LYS A 181 -7.69 12.52 3.22
N PHE A 182 -7.21 12.44 1.99
CA PHE A 182 -7.64 11.44 1.05
C PHE A 182 -6.90 10.12 1.35
N ARG A 183 -7.63 9.04 1.62
CA ARG A 183 -7.11 7.68 1.80
C ARG A 183 -5.94 7.53 2.78
N GLY A 184 -6.05 8.08 3.99
CA GLY A 184 -5.03 7.86 5.03
C GLY A 184 -3.74 8.66 4.85
N ALA A 185 -3.71 9.67 3.96
CA ALA A 185 -2.61 10.63 3.88
C ALA A 185 -2.37 11.29 5.24
N THR A 186 -1.13 11.31 5.69
CA THR A 186 -0.75 11.91 6.98
C THR A 186 0.35 12.94 6.77
N ILE A 187 0.10 14.16 7.25
CA ILE A 187 1.14 15.22 7.35
C ILE A 187 2.39 14.71 8.09
N GLU A 188 2.22 13.72 8.96
CA GLU A 188 3.31 13.05 9.65
C GLU A 188 4.35 12.45 8.70
N ASN A 189 3.97 12.05 7.48
CA ASN A 189 4.91 11.54 6.49
C ASN A 189 5.89 12.63 6.04
N ILE A 190 5.42 13.87 5.86
CA ILE A 190 6.28 15.02 5.50
C ILE A 190 7.16 15.37 6.69
N LEU A 191 6.60 15.48 7.90
CA LEU A 191 7.34 15.81 9.11
C LEU A 191 8.38 14.74 9.49
N ASN A 192 8.08 13.47 9.22
CA ASN A 192 9.01 12.37 9.44
C ASN A 192 10.08 12.30 8.35
N PHE A 193 9.79 12.75 7.13
CA PHE A 193 10.76 12.86 6.06
C PHE A 193 11.89 13.84 6.46
N GLU A 194 11.56 15.01 6.97
CA GLU A 194 12.55 15.98 7.47
C GLU A 194 13.47 15.39 8.54
N LYS A 195 12.93 14.57 9.44
CA LYS A 195 13.73 13.94 10.50
C LYS A 195 14.64 12.81 10.02
N GLN A 196 14.27 12.13 8.95
CA GLN A 196 15.01 10.96 8.43
C GLN A 196 16.06 11.35 7.38
N TYR A 197 15.82 12.41 6.63
CA TYR A 197 16.70 12.88 5.55
C TYR A 197 17.24 14.28 5.90
N LEU A 198 18.46 14.32 6.49
CA LEU A 198 19.11 15.51 7.06
C LEU A 198 19.57 16.59 6.05
N SER A 199 19.27 16.46 4.78
CA SER A 199 19.63 17.46 3.76
C SER A 199 18.42 17.91 2.96
N LEU A 200 17.64 18.83 3.53
CA LEU A 200 16.51 19.46 2.84
C LEU A 200 16.95 20.81 2.24
N ILE A 201 16.62 20.98 0.97
CA ILE A 201 16.60 22.30 0.36
C ILE A 201 15.13 22.71 0.31
N HIS A 202 14.74 23.66 1.17
CA HIS A 202 13.45 24.32 1.05
C HIS A 202 13.51 25.33 -0.07
N ILE A 203 12.69 25.14 -1.10
CA ILE A 203 12.40 26.15 -2.10
C ILE A 203 10.96 26.58 -1.84
N SER A 204 10.80 27.73 -1.14
CA SER A 204 9.52 28.43 -1.06
C SER A 204 9.50 29.52 -2.13
N GLU A 205 8.45 29.57 -2.95
CA GLU A 205 8.16 30.78 -3.76
C GLU A 205 7.44 31.82 -2.91
#